data_f3e1a6ecc4c61e5cfc2c5fa39cacba30
#
_entry.id   f3e1a6ecc4c61e5cfc2c5fa39cacba30
#
_cell.length_a   1.000
_cell.length_b   1.000
_cell.length_c   1.000
_cell.angle_alpha   90.00
_cell.angle_beta   90.00
_cell.angle_gamma   90.00
#
_symmetry.space_group_name_H-M   'P 1'
#
loop_
_entity.id
_entity.type
_entity.pdbx_description
1 polymer ?
#
loop_
_entity_poly.entity_id
_entity_poly.type
_entity_poly.pdbx_seq_one_letter_code
_entity_poly.pdbx_strand_id
1 'polypeptide(L)'
;MQQRIITPFSLRYEGGLAESHIIDTQQLGFSLVGATKFYNSVIHYCLSGNVPRNNYKKEYSCYTHASNQGCYEQWLFIAPLALQHGILADGARDAVSFIFFKVLTALKNMMIKESQTEKIMNELCETLRHKADVDKDVMLVAMQLVGNSNETIAGLQNKLLDTLPDLLVLNRQNARTMVDPVGLSCNEFHQFARTEYEDVISEPEAAVLKSKEKEEVGDVQTYTCLSITEVNKVTGHCEMLVDGFEKPVKGKITDPLLLEPGNVYTRALDQETPFSFTAKPVTKDGEVHRLYVSDAKDH
;
A
#
# COMPACT_ATOMS: atom_id res chain seq x y z
N MET A 1 -10.88 -31.75 -11.70
CA MET A 1 -10.72 -30.52 -12.51
C MET A 1 -9.90 -29.54 -11.68
N GLN A 2 -8.63 -29.28 -12.06
CA GLN A 2 -7.84 -28.24 -11.42
C GLN A 2 -8.43 -26.89 -11.85
N GLN A 3 -9.02 -26.14 -10.92
CA GLN A 3 -9.35 -24.74 -11.13
C GLN A 3 -8.03 -23.99 -11.43
N ARG A 4 -7.97 -23.36 -12.59
CA ARG A 4 -6.81 -22.55 -12.97
C ARG A 4 -6.86 -21.25 -12.14
N ILE A 5 -6.04 -21.18 -11.13
CA ILE A 5 -5.90 -20.07 -10.22
C ILE A 5 -4.98 -19.02 -10.86
N ILE A 6 -5.43 -17.78 -10.91
CA ILE A 6 -4.56 -16.65 -11.23
C ILE A 6 -3.80 -16.33 -9.95
N THR A 7 -2.52 -16.42 -9.98
CA THR A 7 -1.53 -16.13 -8.96
C THR A 7 -2.05 -15.94 -7.53
N PRO A 8 -1.70 -16.79 -6.58
CA PRO A 8 -1.92 -16.49 -5.19
C PRO A 8 -1.09 -15.25 -4.83
N PHE A 9 -1.68 -14.31 -4.14
CA PHE A 9 -1.01 -13.18 -3.52
C PHE A 9 -1.41 -13.09 -2.07
N SER A 10 -0.51 -12.59 -1.24
CA SER A 10 -0.75 -12.53 0.19
C SER A 10 -0.98 -11.10 0.66
N LEU A 11 -1.86 -10.96 1.63
CA LEU A 11 -1.99 -9.80 2.48
C LEU A 11 -1.49 -10.21 3.86
N ARG A 12 -0.47 -9.52 4.36
CA ARG A 12 0.12 -9.79 5.66
C ARG A 12 0.03 -8.54 6.52
N TYR A 13 -0.30 -8.74 7.78
CA TYR A 13 -0.44 -7.68 8.77
C TYR A 13 0.60 -7.91 9.85
N GLU A 14 1.41 -6.89 10.15
CA GLU A 14 2.52 -6.96 11.09
C GLU A 14 2.46 -5.85 12.15
N GLY A 15 3.11 -6.11 13.27
CA GLY A 15 3.14 -5.21 14.42
C GLY A 15 1.82 -5.14 15.20
N GLY A 16 1.85 -4.48 16.34
CA GLY A 16 0.67 -4.29 17.20
C GLY A 16 0.05 -5.60 17.66
N LEU A 17 -1.28 -5.68 17.61
CA LEU A 17 -2.02 -6.91 18.00
C LEU A 17 -1.76 -8.08 17.03
N ALA A 18 -1.40 -7.77 15.77
CA ALA A 18 -1.16 -8.79 14.76
C ALA A 18 0.06 -9.68 15.10
N GLU A 19 1.03 -9.22 15.88
CA GLU A 19 2.13 -10.05 16.41
C GLU A 19 1.63 -11.18 17.32
N SER A 20 0.54 -10.93 18.03
CA SER A 20 -0.14 -11.94 18.85
C SER A 20 -1.20 -12.72 18.06
N HIS A 21 -1.19 -12.63 16.73
CA HIS A 21 -2.16 -13.25 15.82
C HIS A 21 -3.61 -12.79 16.06
N ILE A 22 -3.78 -11.54 16.49
CA ILE A 22 -5.08 -10.93 16.77
C ILE A 22 -5.27 -9.73 15.84
N ILE A 23 -6.39 -9.69 15.13
CA ILE A 23 -6.85 -8.51 14.39
C ILE A 23 -8.34 -8.32 14.67
N ASP A 24 -8.76 -7.07 14.81
CA ASP A 24 -10.18 -6.76 14.91
C ASP A 24 -10.94 -7.27 13.67
N THR A 25 -11.99 -8.04 13.90
CA THR A 25 -12.73 -8.73 12.84
C THR A 25 -13.39 -7.75 11.86
N GLN A 26 -13.87 -6.61 12.34
CA GLN A 26 -14.51 -5.59 11.48
C GLN A 26 -13.45 -4.94 10.58
N GLN A 27 -12.29 -4.57 11.13
CA GLN A 27 -11.18 -3.98 10.37
C GLN A 27 -10.64 -4.95 9.32
N LEU A 28 -10.45 -6.23 9.69
CA LEU A 28 -10.06 -7.27 8.75
C LEU A 28 -11.10 -7.43 7.64
N GLY A 29 -12.39 -7.45 8.01
CA GLY A 29 -13.49 -7.53 7.04
C GLY A 29 -13.47 -6.38 6.05
N PHE A 30 -13.27 -5.15 6.51
CA PHE A 30 -13.12 -3.98 5.64
C PHE A 30 -11.89 -4.08 4.75
N SER A 31 -10.74 -4.50 5.30
CA SER A 31 -9.51 -4.68 4.54
C SER A 31 -9.70 -5.69 3.39
N LEU A 32 -10.29 -6.84 3.67
CA LEU A 32 -10.55 -7.87 2.65
C LEU A 32 -11.56 -7.39 1.60
N VAL A 33 -12.59 -6.64 1.97
CA VAL A 33 -13.54 -6.04 1.03
C VAL A 33 -12.85 -4.99 0.15
N GLY A 34 -12.02 -4.13 0.73
CA GLY A 34 -11.23 -3.14 0.00
C GLY A 34 -10.29 -3.79 -1.00
N ALA A 35 -9.51 -4.78 -0.55
CA ALA A 35 -8.62 -5.57 -1.39
C ALA A 35 -9.37 -6.26 -2.55
N THR A 36 -10.48 -6.95 -2.24
CA THR A 36 -11.29 -7.65 -3.26
C THR A 36 -11.81 -6.69 -4.33
N LYS A 37 -12.33 -5.53 -3.95
CA LYS A 37 -12.82 -4.53 -4.91
C LYS A 37 -11.70 -3.97 -5.75
N PHE A 38 -10.58 -3.64 -5.12
CA PHE A 38 -9.39 -3.14 -5.80
C PHE A 38 -8.90 -4.16 -6.83
N TYR A 39 -8.66 -5.39 -6.41
CA TYR A 39 -8.15 -6.45 -7.26
C TYR A 39 -9.08 -6.78 -8.42
N ASN A 40 -10.37 -6.90 -8.17
CA ASN A 40 -11.35 -7.15 -9.24
C ASN A 40 -11.37 -6.02 -10.27
N SER A 41 -11.22 -4.76 -9.86
CA SER A 41 -11.21 -3.62 -10.80
C SER A 41 -9.96 -3.60 -11.67
N VAL A 42 -8.79 -3.87 -11.08
CA VAL A 42 -7.53 -3.93 -11.83
C VAL A 42 -7.53 -5.09 -12.82
N ILE A 43 -8.03 -6.27 -12.42
CA ILE A 43 -8.13 -7.41 -13.33
C ILE A 43 -9.10 -7.15 -14.46
N HIS A 44 -10.28 -6.60 -14.16
CA HIS A 44 -11.20 -6.21 -15.21
C HIS A 44 -10.52 -5.26 -16.22
N TYR A 45 -9.78 -4.29 -15.70
CA TYR A 45 -9.02 -3.36 -16.52
C TYR A 45 -7.95 -4.07 -17.38
N CYS A 46 -7.15 -4.95 -16.79
CA CYS A 46 -6.15 -5.74 -17.53
C CYS A 46 -6.76 -6.61 -18.63
N LEU A 47 -7.96 -7.15 -18.38
CA LEU A 47 -8.62 -8.08 -19.30
C LEU A 47 -9.44 -7.37 -20.39
N SER A 48 -10.02 -6.23 -20.10
CA SER A 48 -10.92 -5.52 -21.02
C SER A 48 -10.32 -4.27 -21.64
N GLY A 49 -9.22 -3.75 -21.09
CA GLY A 49 -8.66 -2.44 -21.43
C GLY A 49 -9.58 -1.26 -21.08
N ASN A 50 -10.59 -1.50 -20.24
CA ASN A 50 -11.56 -0.49 -19.86
C ASN A 50 -11.68 -0.39 -18.34
N VAL A 51 -11.88 0.82 -17.84
CA VAL A 51 -12.16 1.05 -16.42
C VAL A 51 -13.56 0.51 -16.11
N PRO A 52 -13.73 -0.33 -15.07
CA PRO A 52 -15.02 -0.89 -14.73
C PRO A 52 -16.01 0.21 -14.32
N ARG A 53 -17.23 0.15 -14.85
CA ARG A 53 -18.35 1.01 -14.44
C ARG A 53 -19.12 0.34 -13.28
N ASN A 54 -19.91 1.11 -12.55
CA ASN A 54 -20.59 0.66 -11.31
C ASN A 54 -21.36 -0.67 -11.43
N ASN A 55 -21.83 -1.05 -12.62
CA ASN A 55 -22.60 -2.26 -12.87
C ASN A 55 -21.92 -3.21 -13.86
N TYR A 56 -20.59 -3.23 -13.92
CA TYR A 56 -19.91 -4.15 -14.82
C TYR A 56 -20.14 -5.62 -14.42
N LYS A 57 -20.28 -6.47 -15.43
CA LYS A 57 -20.40 -7.92 -15.23
C LYS A 57 -19.06 -8.45 -14.71
N LYS A 58 -19.07 -8.97 -13.51
CA LYS A 58 -17.89 -9.62 -12.94
C LYS A 58 -17.67 -10.97 -13.62
N GLU A 59 -16.53 -11.14 -14.25
CA GLU A 59 -16.11 -12.42 -14.85
C GLU A 59 -15.16 -13.20 -13.95
N TYR A 60 -14.62 -12.52 -12.94
CA TYR A 60 -13.65 -13.05 -11.97
C TYR A 60 -14.08 -12.71 -10.56
N SER A 61 -13.67 -13.54 -9.62
CA SER A 61 -13.83 -13.26 -8.19
C SER A 61 -12.52 -13.52 -7.44
N CYS A 62 -12.31 -12.72 -6.42
CA CYS A 62 -11.24 -12.92 -5.47
C CYS A 62 -11.73 -13.84 -4.35
N TYR A 63 -11.01 -14.91 -4.12
CA TYR A 63 -11.25 -15.90 -3.07
C TYR A 63 -10.11 -15.87 -2.07
N THR A 64 -10.35 -16.36 -0.87
CA THR A 64 -9.30 -16.52 0.15
C THR A 64 -9.27 -17.96 0.66
N HIS A 65 -8.08 -18.44 0.99
CA HIS A 65 -7.92 -19.64 1.80
C HIS A 65 -8.15 -19.32 3.28
N ALA A 66 -8.43 -20.34 4.08
CA ALA A 66 -8.39 -20.18 5.53
C ALA A 66 -6.98 -19.74 5.96
N SER A 67 -6.90 -18.84 6.94
CA SER A 67 -5.61 -18.36 7.47
C SER A 67 -4.82 -19.50 8.07
N ASN A 68 -3.50 -19.53 7.80
CA ASN A 68 -2.60 -20.52 8.39
C ASN A 68 -2.23 -20.11 9.84
N GLN A 69 -1.95 -21.11 10.68
CA GLN A 69 -1.37 -20.85 12.00
C GLN A 69 0.05 -20.27 11.85
N GLY A 70 0.34 -19.17 12.51
CA GLY A 70 1.72 -18.68 12.68
C GLY A 70 2.02 -17.24 12.22
N CYS A 71 1.21 -16.61 11.41
CA CYS A 71 1.23 -15.17 11.16
C CYS A 71 -0.14 -14.73 10.62
N TYR A 72 -0.47 -13.45 10.77
CA TYR A 72 -1.73 -12.96 10.22
C TYR A 72 -1.58 -12.68 8.74
N GLU A 73 -1.55 -13.75 7.94
CA GLU A 73 -1.38 -13.72 6.50
C GLU A 73 -2.59 -14.36 5.82
N GLN A 74 -3.23 -13.61 4.93
CA GLN A 74 -4.35 -14.06 4.12
C GLN A 74 -3.88 -14.30 2.68
N TRP A 75 -4.00 -15.52 2.22
CA TRP A 75 -3.74 -15.86 0.82
C TRP A 75 -5.00 -15.65 0.00
N LEU A 76 -4.90 -14.74 -0.96
CA LEU A 76 -5.95 -14.44 -1.91
C LEU A 76 -5.60 -15.04 -3.27
N PHE A 77 -6.63 -15.46 -4.00
CA PHE A 77 -6.48 -15.90 -5.36
C PHE A 77 -7.68 -15.49 -6.20
N ILE A 78 -7.46 -15.32 -7.48
CA ILE A 78 -8.48 -14.90 -8.41
C ILE A 78 -8.80 -16.06 -9.32
N ALA A 79 -10.08 -16.37 -9.45
CA ALA A 79 -10.56 -17.41 -10.33
C ALA A 79 -11.71 -16.88 -11.21
N PRO A 80 -11.81 -17.36 -12.47
CA PRO A 80 -12.94 -17.03 -13.32
C PRO A 80 -14.24 -17.57 -12.75
N LEU A 81 -15.32 -16.79 -12.82
CA LEU A 81 -16.66 -17.19 -12.39
C LEU A 81 -17.30 -18.21 -13.34
N ALA A 82 -16.93 -18.18 -14.62
CA ALA A 82 -17.40 -19.11 -15.62
C ALA A 82 -16.24 -19.94 -16.21
N LEU A 83 -16.43 -21.26 -16.27
CA LEU A 83 -15.44 -22.22 -16.80
C LEU A 83 -15.16 -22.08 -18.32
N GLN A 84 -15.80 -21.13 -19.01
CA GLN A 84 -15.78 -21.04 -20.47
C GLN A 84 -14.58 -20.28 -21.06
N HIS A 85 -13.88 -19.48 -20.29
CA HIS A 85 -12.70 -18.77 -20.77
C HIS A 85 -11.45 -19.46 -20.22
N GLY A 86 -11.03 -20.50 -20.95
CA GLY A 86 -9.74 -21.11 -20.75
C GLY A 86 -8.64 -20.12 -21.07
N ILE A 87 -7.57 -20.19 -20.29
CA ILE A 87 -6.22 -19.77 -20.65
C ILE A 87 -5.82 -18.39 -20.11
N LEU A 88 -5.27 -18.43 -18.92
CA LEU A 88 -4.06 -17.65 -18.72
C LEU A 88 -2.90 -18.66 -18.84
N ALA A 89 -2.11 -18.58 -19.90
CA ALA A 89 -0.85 -19.29 -20.02
C ALA A 89 0.10 -18.85 -18.89
N ASP A 90 1.08 -19.66 -18.50
CA ASP A 90 1.96 -19.33 -17.37
C ASP A 90 2.66 -17.96 -17.52
N GLY A 91 3.00 -17.51 -18.74
CA GLY A 91 3.51 -16.16 -19.00
C GLY A 91 2.51 -15.02 -18.77
N ALA A 92 1.20 -15.29 -18.90
CA ALA A 92 0.15 -14.30 -18.59
C ALA A 92 0.08 -13.96 -17.11
N ARG A 93 0.37 -14.92 -16.28
CA ARG A 93 0.37 -14.81 -14.84
C ARG A 93 1.36 -13.76 -14.35
N ASP A 94 2.58 -13.81 -14.84
CA ASP A 94 3.66 -12.88 -14.43
C ASP A 94 3.40 -11.46 -14.95
N ALA A 95 2.85 -11.35 -16.16
CA ALA A 95 2.42 -10.08 -16.74
C ALA A 95 1.34 -9.39 -15.93
N VAL A 96 0.28 -10.12 -15.59
CA VAL A 96 -0.84 -9.59 -14.79
C VAL A 96 -0.35 -9.20 -13.40
N SER A 97 0.48 -10.01 -12.75
CA SER A 97 1.06 -9.71 -11.44
C SER A 97 1.94 -8.47 -11.47
N PHE A 98 2.76 -8.31 -12.52
CA PHE A 98 3.58 -7.11 -12.71
C PHE A 98 2.74 -5.84 -12.87
N ILE A 99 1.75 -5.85 -13.79
CA ILE A 99 0.86 -4.70 -14.02
C ILE A 99 0.12 -4.35 -12.72
N PHE A 100 -0.36 -5.38 -12.04
CA PHE A 100 -1.08 -5.26 -10.78
C PHE A 100 -0.25 -4.56 -9.71
N PHE A 101 0.96 -5.05 -9.49
CA PHE A 101 1.91 -4.46 -8.55
C PHE A 101 2.20 -3.00 -8.90
N LYS A 102 2.49 -2.70 -10.18
CA LYS A 102 2.82 -1.34 -10.62
C LYS A 102 1.66 -0.36 -10.47
N VAL A 103 0.45 -0.78 -10.82
CA VAL A 103 -0.77 0.04 -10.62
C VAL A 103 -1.00 0.30 -9.14
N LEU A 104 -0.81 -0.69 -8.29
CA LEU A 104 -0.99 -0.57 -6.85
C LEU A 104 0.03 0.41 -6.24
N THR A 105 1.31 0.23 -6.58
CA THR A 105 2.39 1.11 -6.11
C THR A 105 2.18 2.55 -6.59
N ALA A 106 1.76 2.73 -7.85
CA ALA A 106 1.45 4.06 -8.36
C ALA A 106 0.27 4.69 -7.61
N LEU A 107 -0.80 3.94 -7.36
CA LEU A 107 -1.95 4.41 -6.59
C LEU A 107 -1.53 4.84 -5.18
N LYS A 108 -0.77 3.99 -4.48
CA LYS A 108 -0.22 4.33 -3.15
C LYS A 108 0.56 5.64 -3.20
N ASN A 109 1.53 5.75 -4.09
CA ASN A 109 2.39 6.92 -4.20
C ASN A 109 1.61 8.19 -4.57
N MET A 110 0.64 8.11 -5.48
CA MET A 110 -0.21 9.25 -5.84
C MET A 110 -1.11 9.70 -4.67
N MET A 111 -1.57 8.78 -3.83
CA MET A 111 -2.37 9.14 -2.66
C MET A 111 -1.52 9.73 -1.54
N ILE A 112 -0.27 9.30 -1.42
CA ILE A 112 0.66 9.75 -0.38
C ILE A 112 1.35 11.06 -0.78
N LYS A 113 1.69 11.23 -2.06
CA LYS A 113 2.42 12.38 -2.61
C LYS A 113 1.62 13.02 -3.76
N GLU A 114 0.46 13.60 -3.45
CA GLU A 114 -0.46 14.15 -4.45
C GLU A 114 0.18 15.23 -5.34
N SER A 115 1.12 16.01 -4.80
CA SER A 115 1.89 17.02 -5.55
C SER A 115 2.79 16.44 -6.65
N GLN A 116 3.09 15.14 -6.60
CA GLN A 116 3.94 14.44 -7.57
C GLN A 116 3.13 13.51 -8.51
N THR A 117 1.81 13.64 -8.54
CA THR A 117 0.93 12.75 -9.32
C THR A 117 1.36 12.60 -10.77
N GLU A 118 1.65 13.72 -11.45
CA GLU A 118 2.08 13.71 -12.87
C GLU A 118 3.41 12.99 -13.06
N LYS A 119 4.38 13.21 -12.17
CA LYS A 119 5.68 12.52 -12.22
C LYS A 119 5.52 11.02 -12.02
N ILE A 120 4.74 10.61 -11.02
CA ILE A 120 4.47 9.19 -10.72
C ILE A 120 3.75 8.52 -11.90
N MET A 121 2.81 9.21 -12.54
CA MET A 121 2.13 8.73 -13.74
C MET A 121 3.11 8.52 -14.90
N ASN A 122 3.99 9.49 -15.15
CA ASN A 122 4.98 9.40 -16.21
C ASN A 122 5.96 8.23 -15.97
N GLU A 123 6.46 8.08 -14.74
CA GLU A 123 7.33 6.96 -14.35
C GLU A 123 6.64 5.59 -14.51
N LEU A 124 5.35 5.50 -14.16
CA LEU A 124 4.56 4.28 -14.37
C LEU A 124 4.43 3.98 -15.86
N CYS A 125 4.09 4.98 -16.67
CA CYS A 125 3.96 4.84 -18.11
C CYS A 125 5.27 4.40 -18.78
N GLU A 126 6.39 5.00 -18.41
CA GLU A 126 7.72 4.61 -18.91
C GLU A 126 8.08 3.18 -18.50
N THR A 127 7.82 2.81 -17.26
CA THR A 127 8.08 1.46 -16.75
C THR A 127 7.26 0.41 -17.52
N LEU A 128 5.98 0.67 -17.77
CA LEU A 128 5.12 -0.23 -18.53
C LEU A 128 5.55 -0.33 -20.00
N ARG A 129 5.96 0.79 -20.62
CA ARG A 129 6.50 0.80 -21.99
C ARG A 129 7.79 -0.01 -22.08
N HIS A 130 8.74 0.25 -21.18
CA HIS A 130 10.02 -0.47 -21.16
C HIS A 130 9.83 -1.98 -20.98
N LYS A 131 8.95 -2.40 -20.07
CA LYS A 131 8.65 -3.82 -19.87
C LYS A 131 8.02 -4.46 -21.11
N ALA A 132 7.13 -3.73 -21.78
CA ALA A 132 6.50 -4.16 -23.02
C ALA A 132 7.51 -4.35 -24.18
N ASP A 133 8.54 -3.49 -24.25
CA ASP A 133 9.59 -3.59 -25.25
C ASP A 133 10.56 -4.76 -25.01
N VAL A 134 10.82 -5.06 -23.71
CA VAL A 134 11.75 -6.12 -23.31
C VAL A 134 11.10 -7.50 -23.27
N ASP A 135 9.82 -7.56 -22.88
CA ASP A 135 9.09 -8.80 -22.67
C ASP A 135 7.83 -8.83 -23.55
N LYS A 136 8.02 -9.22 -24.80
CA LYS A 136 6.93 -9.31 -25.78
C LYS A 136 5.85 -10.31 -25.35
N ASP A 137 6.20 -11.33 -24.57
CA ASP A 137 5.25 -12.33 -24.09
C ASP A 137 4.31 -11.74 -23.03
N VAL A 138 4.83 -10.87 -22.15
CA VAL A 138 4.02 -10.11 -21.18
C VAL A 138 2.98 -9.26 -21.88
N MET A 139 3.40 -8.60 -22.96
CA MET A 139 2.52 -7.73 -23.72
C MET A 139 1.55 -8.50 -24.62
N LEU A 140 1.99 -9.58 -25.26
CA LEU A 140 1.13 -10.47 -26.06
C LEU A 140 0.02 -11.07 -25.22
N VAL A 141 0.30 -11.35 -23.99
CA VAL A 141 -0.65 -11.91 -23.04
C VAL A 141 -1.64 -10.85 -22.56
N ALA A 142 -1.16 -9.64 -22.23
CA ALA A 142 -2.05 -8.52 -21.94
C ALA A 142 -2.97 -8.22 -23.13
N MET A 143 -2.46 -8.36 -24.38
CA MET A 143 -3.22 -8.20 -25.62
C MET A 143 -4.23 -9.31 -25.89
N GLN A 144 -3.87 -10.57 -25.64
CA GLN A 144 -4.79 -11.72 -25.77
C GLN A 144 -5.91 -11.66 -24.75
N LEU A 145 -5.64 -11.10 -23.57
CA LEU A 145 -6.64 -10.87 -22.53
C LEU A 145 -7.64 -9.77 -22.90
N VAL A 146 -7.24 -8.77 -23.68
CA VAL A 146 -8.11 -7.67 -24.15
C VAL A 146 -8.97 -8.07 -25.36
N GLY A 147 -8.75 -9.27 -25.93
CA GLY A 147 -9.67 -9.86 -26.92
C GLY A 147 -9.73 -9.15 -28.28
N ASN A 148 -8.87 -8.19 -28.58
CA ASN A 148 -8.83 -7.44 -29.82
C ASN A 148 -7.61 -7.83 -30.66
N SER A 149 -7.78 -8.80 -31.52
CA SER A 149 -6.76 -9.30 -32.44
C SER A 149 -6.30 -8.30 -33.53
N ASN A 150 -6.89 -7.11 -33.62
CA ASN A 150 -6.66 -6.15 -34.70
C ASN A 150 -6.00 -4.83 -34.27
N GLU A 151 -5.77 -4.59 -32.99
CA GLU A 151 -5.06 -3.38 -32.53
C GLU A 151 -3.54 -3.64 -32.48
N THR A 152 -2.77 -2.61 -32.83
CA THR A 152 -1.29 -2.68 -32.69
C THR A 152 -0.91 -2.57 -31.22
N ILE A 153 0.23 -3.15 -30.82
CA ILE A 153 0.81 -3.08 -29.47
C ILE A 153 0.83 -1.62 -28.96
N ALA A 154 1.26 -0.69 -29.81
CA ALA A 154 1.31 0.72 -29.48
C ALA A 154 -0.09 1.35 -29.23
N GLY A 155 -1.11 0.91 -29.96
CA GLY A 155 -2.49 1.39 -29.76
C GLY A 155 -3.06 0.96 -28.40
N LEU A 156 -2.79 -0.28 -28.01
CA LEU A 156 -3.22 -0.81 -26.71
C LEU A 156 -2.46 -0.17 -25.55
N GLN A 157 -1.17 0.07 -25.71
CA GLN A 157 -0.36 0.79 -24.71
C GLN A 157 -0.93 2.19 -24.48
N ASN A 158 -1.20 2.94 -25.55
CA ASN A 158 -1.75 4.28 -25.42
C ASN A 158 -3.11 4.26 -24.73
N LYS A 159 -3.99 3.34 -25.13
CA LYS A 159 -5.30 3.19 -24.50
C LYS A 159 -5.21 2.86 -23.00
N LEU A 160 -4.30 1.98 -22.60
CA LEU A 160 -4.03 1.68 -21.19
C LEU A 160 -3.56 2.92 -20.44
N LEU A 161 -2.67 3.71 -21.03
CA LEU A 161 -2.14 4.90 -20.40
C LEU A 161 -3.18 6.00 -20.26
N ASP A 162 -4.04 6.16 -21.27
CA ASP A 162 -5.10 7.19 -21.28
C ASP A 162 -6.19 6.90 -20.23
N THR A 163 -6.45 5.63 -19.93
CA THR A 163 -7.52 5.22 -18.99
C THR A 163 -7.02 4.93 -17.57
N LEU A 164 -5.71 4.84 -17.37
CA LEU A 164 -5.11 4.56 -16.06
C LEU A 164 -5.48 5.60 -14.97
N PRO A 165 -5.52 6.91 -15.24
CA PRO A 165 -5.95 7.90 -14.24
C PRO A 165 -7.33 7.61 -13.68
N ASP A 166 -8.28 7.23 -14.54
CA ASP A 166 -9.65 6.91 -14.12
C ASP A 166 -9.70 5.65 -13.24
N LEU A 167 -8.87 4.64 -13.55
CA LEU A 167 -8.72 3.45 -12.71
C LEU A 167 -8.20 3.81 -11.32
N LEU A 168 -7.23 4.70 -11.25
CA LEU A 168 -6.65 5.15 -9.98
C LEU A 168 -7.67 5.93 -9.15
N VAL A 169 -8.44 6.82 -9.76
CA VAL A 169 -9.53 7.55 -9.09
C VAL A 169 -10.58 6.59 -8.53
N LEU A 170 -11.01 5.61 -9.33
CA LEU A 170 -11.98 4.59 -8.92
C LEU A 170 -11.50 3.81 -7.68
N ASN A 171 -10.21 3.55 -7.60
CA ASN A 171 -9.65 2.70 -6.54
C ASN A 171 -9.20 3.43 -5.27
N ARG A 172 -9.24 4.76 -5.22
CA ARG A 172 -8.87 5.53 -4.03
C ARG A 172 -9.60 5.05 -2.76
N GLN A 173 -10.93 4.90 -2.84
CA GLN A 173 -11.73 4.44 -1.70
C GLN A 173 -11.45 2.98 -1.34
N ASN A 174 -11.20 2.12 -2.34
CA ASN A 174 -10.87 0.72 -2.10
C ASN A 174 -9.52 0.60 -1.38
N ALA A 175 -8.51 1.38 -1.79
CA ALA A 175 -7.21 1.42 -1.13
C ALA A 175 -7.30 1.92 0.32
N ARG A 176 -8.11 2.96 0.59
CA ARG A 176 -8.38 3.42 1.96
C ARG A 176 -8.95 2.33 2.83
N THR A 177 -9.95 1.62 2.31
CA THR A 177 -10.62 0.54 3.05
C THR A 177 -9.69 -0.65 3.26
N MET A 178 -8.80 -0.92 2.31
CA MET A 178 -7.83 -2.02 2.39
C MET A 178 -6.84 -1.86 3.53
N VAL A 179 -6.41 -0.64 3.83
CA VAL A 179 -5.45 -0.36 4.91
C VAL A 179 -6.11 -0.06 6.27
N ASP A 180 -7.41 -0.36 6.43
CA ASP A 180 -8.17 -0.04 7.64
C ASP A 180 -7.53 -0.57 8.95
N PRO A 181 -6.96 -1.80 9.02
CA PRO A 181 -6.33 -2.32 10.23
C PRO A 181 -5.06 -1.58 10.67
N VAL A 182 -4.37 -0.90 9.74
CA VAL A 182 -3.07 -0.27 10.04
C VAL A 182 -3.27 0.94 10.97
N GLY A 183 -2.46 1.00 12.01
CA GLY A 183 -2.57 2.02 13.06
C GLY A 183 -3.64 1.74 14.12
N LEU A 184 -4.34 0.59 14.01
CA LEU A 184 -5.34 0.10 14.95
C LEU A 184 -4.98 -1.29 15.47
N SER A 185 -5.04 -2.32 14.61
CA SER A 185 -4.70 -3.69 14.97
C SER A 185 -3.30 -4.11 14.53
N CYS A 186 -2.72 -3.43 13.56
CA CYS A 186 -1.35 -3.66 13.09
C CYS A 186 -0.64 -2.34 12.78
N ASN A 187 0.68 -2.38 12.62
CA ASN A 187 1.49 -1.22 12.29
C ASN A 187 1.82 -1.16 10.79
N GLU A 188 1.85 -2.31 10.13
CA GLU A 188 2.21 -2.44 8.73
C GLU A 188 1.27 -3.40 8.00
N PHE A 189 1.04 -3.10 6.74
CA PHE A 189 0.29 -3.91 5.81
C PHE A 189 1.15 -4.23 4.60
N HIS A 190 1.39 -5.51 4.37
CA HIS A 190 2.21 -6.02 3.29
C HIS A 190 1.33 -6.62 2.21
N GLN A 191 1.57 -6.25 0.97
CA GLN A 191 0.98 -6.85 -0.20
C GLN A 191 2.03 -7.63 -0.96
N PHE A 192 1.67 -8.76 -1.56
CA PHE A 192 2.62 -9.67 -2.22
C PHE A 192 3.79 -10.07 -1.32
N ALA A 193 3.52 -10.24 -0.03
CA ALA A 193 4.53 -10.57 0.98
C ALA A 193 5.41 -11.73 0.54
N ARG A 194 6.72 -11.60 0.79
CA ARG A 194 7.76 -12.59 0.45
C ARG A 194 7.94 -12.83 -1.06
N THR A 195 7.54 -11.89 -1.90
CA THR A 195 7.82 -11.91 -3.34
C THR A 195 8.71 -10.74 -3.73
N GLU A 196 9.26 -10.75 -4.93
CA GLU A 196 9.99 -9.60 -5.49
C GLU A 196 9.12 -8.35 -5.68
N TYR A 197 7.79 -8.51 -5.57
CA TYR A 197 6.79 -7.45 -5.72
C TYR A 197 6.22 -7.02 -4.36
N GLU A 198 6.87 -7.38 -3.25
CA GLU A 198 6.38 -6.96 -1.94
C GLU A 198 6.32 -5.44 -1.82
N ASP A 199 5.15 -4.94 -1.44
CA ASP A 199 4.91 -3.53 -1.13
C ASP A 199 4.37 -3.41 0.28
N VAL A 200 4.99 -2.52 1.05
CA VAL A 200 4.66 -2.29 2.46
C VAL A 200 4.00 -0.93 2.61
N ILE A 201 2.90 -0.91 3.32
CA ILE A 201 2.23 0.31 3.74
C ILE A 201 2.39 0.44 5.25
N SER A 202 3.23 1.37 5.65
CA SER A 202 3.49 1.69 7.04
C SER A 202 2.35 2.53 7.63
N GLU A 203 2.32 2.63 8.95
CA GLU A 203 1.28 3.41 9.65
C GLU A 203 1.20 4.88 9.20
N PRO A 204 2.32 5.64 9.02
CA PRO A 204 2.23 7.00 8.48
C PRO A 204 1.60 7.05 7.08
N GLU A 205 1.95 6.12 6.20
CA GLU A 205 1.37 6.04 4.86
C GLU A 205 -0.12 5.71 4.91
N ALA A 206 -0.50 4.76 5.76
CA ALA A 206 -1.91 4.41 5.96
C ALA A 206 -2.72 5.57 6.54
N ALA A 207 -2.14 6.37 7.46
CA ALA A 207 -2.80 7.55 8.00
C ALA A 207 -3.13 8.58 6.89
N VAL A 208 -2.19 8.82 5.98
CA VAL A 208 -2.41 9.70 4.83
C VAL A 208 -3.43 9.11 3.86
N LEU A 209 -3.33 7.82 3.53
CA LEU A 209 -4.31 7.13 2.69
C LEU A 209 -5.74 7.23 3.24
N LYS A 210 -5.91 7.16 4.57
CA LYS A 210 -7.19 7.27 5.26
C LYS A 210 -7.69 8.71 5.37
N SER A 211 -6.78 9.69 5.34
CA SER A 211 -7.13 11.10 5.45
C SER A 211 -8.00 11.55 4.29
N LYS A 212 -8.90 12.49 4.59
CA LYS A 212 -9.67 13.22 3.58
C LYS A 212 -9.02 14.56 3.24
N GLU A 213 -8.00 14.94 4.00
CA GLU A 213 -7.25 16.17 3.84
C GLU A 213 -6.03 15.94 2.94
N LYS A 214 -5.47 17.02 2.41
CA LYS A 214 -4.23 16.95 1.62
C LYS A 214 -3.06 16.80 2.59
N GLU A 215 -2.69 15.58 2.88
CA GLU A 215 -1.51 15.26 3.65
C GLU A 215 -0.51 14.50 2.75
N GLU A 216 0.78 14.74 2.96
CA GLU A 216 1.87 14.08 2.25
C GLU A 216 2.85 13.47 3.24
N VAL A 217 3.39 12.29 2.91
CA VAL A 217 4.45 11.65 3.70
C VAL A 217 5.80 11.99 3.07
N GLY A 218 6.68 12.61 3.85
CA GLY A 218 8.05 12.85 3.44
C GLY A 218 8.95 11.61 3.58
N ASP A 219 10.16 11.73 3.04
CA ASP A 219 11.18 10.70 3.23
C ASP A 219 11.69 10.69 4.68
N VAL A 220 12.28 9.55 5.09
CA VAL A 220 12.89 9.42 6.42
C VAL A 220 13.99 10.46 6.59
N GLN A 221 13.90 11.23 7.66
CA GLN A 221 14.87 12.28 8.00
C GLN A 221 15.32 12.13 9.46
N THR A 222 16.51 12.65 9.76
CA THR A 222 17.03 12.70 11.12
C THR A 222 16.70 14.05 11.74
N TYR A 223 16.20 14.03 12.96
CA TYR A 223 15.83 15.19 13.75
C TYR A 223 16.53 15.15 15.11
N THR A 224 16.63 16.31 15.75
CA THR A 224 17.06 16.43 17.15
C THR A 224 15.85 16.82 18.01
N CYS A 225 15.49 15.95 18.94
CA CYS A 225 14.52 16.26 19.98
C CYS A 225 15.23 17.06 21.07
N LEU A 226 14.70 18.23 21.43
CA LEU A 226 15.19 19.04 22.54
C LEU A 226 14.58 18.61 23.86
N SER A 227 13.27 18.28 23.86
CA SER A 227 12.57 17.69 24.98
C SER A 227 11.30 16.98 24.51
N ILE A 228 10.87 15.98 25.27
CA ILE A 228 9.54 15.37 25.14
C ILE A 228 8.63 15.99 26.18
N THR A 229 7.48 16.51 25.75
CA THR A 229 6.47 17.10 26.65
C THR A 229 5.40 16.10 27.04
N GLU A 230 5.13 15.12 26.18
CA GLU A 230 4.14 14.06 26.42
C GLU A 230 4.58 12.77 25.69
N VAL A 231 4.39 11.63 26.36
CA VAL A 231 4.54 10.30 25.76
C VAL A 231 3.55 9.29 26.35
N ASN A 232 2.85 8.60 25.47
CA ASN A 232 1.95 7.51 25.84
C ASN A 232 2.56 6.18 25.40
N LYS A 233 3.03 5.37 26.35
CA LYS A 233 3.68 4.08 26.09
C LYS A 233 2.79 3.03 25.43
N VAL A 234 1.46 3.13 25.61
CA VAL A 234 0.52 2.16 25.06
C VAL A 234 0.21 2.45 23.59
N THR A 235 0.02 3.74 23.26
CA THR A 235 -0.37 4.15 21.90
C THR A 235 0.79 4.65 21.07
N GLY A 236 1.94 4.95 21.69
CA GLY A 236 3.09 5.58 21.07
C GLY A 236 2.92 7.09 20.81
N HIS A 237 1.76 7.68 21.05
CA HIS A 237 1.57 9.11 20.85
C HIS A 237 2.50 9.92 21.72
N CYS A 238 3.08 10.97 21.14
CA CYS A 238 3.99 11.86 21.82
C CYS A 238 3.83 13.30 21.32
N GLU A 239 4.31 14.23 22.12
CA GLU A 239 4.52 15.62 21.74
C GLU A 239 5.96 16.00 22.09
N MET A 240 6.68 16.61 21.14
CA MET A 240 8.12 16.83 21.24
C MET A 240 8.49 18.24 20.78
N LEU A 241 9.37 18.88 21.50
CA LEU A 241 10.06 20.06 21.02
C LEU A 241 11.25 19.61 20.16
N VAL A 242 11.19 19.89 18.88
CA VAL A 242 12.19 19.47 17.89
C VAL A 242 12.97 20.68 17.39
N ASP A 243 14.28 20.54 17.26
CA ASP A 243 15.11 21.61 16.75
C ASP A 243 14.68 22.06 15.35
N GLY A 244 14.63 23.36 15.13
CA GLY A 244 14.12 23.97 13.90
C GLY A 244 12.62 24.17 13.83
N PHE A 245 11.84 23.78 14.87
CA PHE A 245 10.41 24.03 14.96
C PHE A 245 10.08 25.02 16.08
N GLU A 246 9.23 26.00 15.77
CA GLU A 246 8.84 27.02 16.77
C GLU A 246 7.85 26.48 17.84
N LYS A 247 7.14 25.41 17.52
CA LYS A 247 6.10 24.80 18.37
C LYS A 247 6.35 23.33 18.57
N PRO A 248 5.90 22.75 19.69
CA PRO A 248 5.92 21.31 19.87
C PRO A 248 5.23 20.59 18.71
N VAL A 249 5.85 19.53 18.21
CA VAL A 249 5.35 18.72 17.10
C VAL A 249 4.73 17.46 17.67
N LYS A 250 3.51 17.16 17.23
CA LYS A 250 2.87 15.89 17.55
C LYS A 250 3.54 14.76 16.81
N GLY A 251 3.66 13.60 17.46
CA GLY A 251 4.29 12.44 16.87
C GLY A 251 3.65 11.13 17.29
N LYS A 252 4.12 10.08 16.65
CA LYS A 252 3.90 8.71 17.09
C LYS A 252 5.21 7.95 17.04
N ILE A 253 5.61 7.40 18.17
CA ILE A 253 6.78 6.54 18.29
C ILE A 253 6.34 5.14 17.89
N THR A 254 6.91 4.62 16.81
CA THR A 254 6.72 3.25 16.29
C THR A 254 7.92 2.36 16.60
N ASP A 255 8.96 2.94 17.21
CA ASP A 255 10.15 2.25 17.65
C ASP A 255 9.82 1.27 18.80
N PRO A 256 10.12 -0.04 18.68
CA PRO A 256 9.91 -1.02 19.73
C PRO A 256 10.60 -0.70 21.06
N LEU A 257 11.70 0.07 21.03
CA LEU A 257 12.42 0.52 22.23
C LEU A 257 11.53 1.29 23.21
N LEU A 258 10.43 1.88 22.74
CA LEU A 258 9.48 2.59 23.61
C LEU A 258 8.94 1.70 24.76
N LEU A 259 8.80 0.39 24.52
CA LEU A 259 8.27 -0.56 25.51
C LEU A 259 9.29 -0.96 26.56
N GLU A 260 10.58 -0.76 26.31
CA GLU A 260 11.63 -1.12 27.23
C GLU A 260 11.69 -0.17 28.45
N PRO A 261 12.04 -0.68 29.64
CA PRO A 261 12.25 0.18 30.81
C PRO A 261 13.48 1.10 30.62
N GLY A 262 13.35 2.37 31.00
CA GLY A 262 14.46 3.32 30.95
C GLY A 262 14.96 3.65 29.55
N ASN A 263 14.10 3.49 28.53
CA ASN A 263 14.39 3.84 27.14
C ASN A 263 14.67 5.35 26.96
N VAL A 264 15.25 5.70 25.82
CA VAL A 264 15.64 7.09 25.49
C VAL A 264 14.46 8.07 25.59
N TYR A 265 13.27 7.65 25.16
CA TYR A 265 12.09 8.52 25.16
C TYR A 265 11.61 8.86 26.58
N THR A 266 11.56 7.87 27.46
CA THR A 266 11.15 8.10 28.86
C THR A 266 12.19 8.83 29.66
N ARG A 267 13.48 8.64 29.38
CA ARG A 267 14.56 9.45 29.98
C ARG A 267 14.49 10.90 29.51
N ALA A 268 14.26 11.13 28.21
CA ALA A 268 14.12 12.48 27.67
C ALA A 268 12.92 13.23 28.25
N LEU A 269 11.82 12.52 28.53
CA LEU A 269 10.65 13.11 29.22
C LEU A 269 10.98 13.49 30.68
N ASP A 270 11.73 12.64 31.39
CA ASP A 270 11.97 12.77 32.83
C ASP A 270 13.14 13.72 33.14
N GLN A 271 14.17 13.75 32.28
CA GLN A 271 15.41 14.48 32.48
C GLN A 271 15.61 15.65 31.52
N GLU A 272 14.68 15.87 30.60
CA GLU A 272 14.76 16.91 29.55
C GLU A 272 16.05 16.81 28.72
N THR A 273 16.55 15.58 28.50
CA THR A 273 17.80 15.36 27.75
C THR A 273 17.52 15.31 26.25
N PRO A 274 18.28 16.09 25.43
CA PRO A 274 18.17 15.99 23.98
C PRO A 274 18.65 14.64 23.46
N PHE A 275 18.04 14.20 22.35
CA PHE A 275 18.43 12.99 21.62
C PHE A 275 18.19 13.12 20.13
N SER A 276 18.89 12.31 19.33
CA SER A 276 18.66 12.23 17.88
C SER A 276 17.68 11.12 17.56
N PHE A 277 16.82 11.34 16.57
CA PHE A 277 15.85 10.33 16.11
C PHE A 277 15.64 10.39 14.61
N THR A 278 15.22 9.28 14.02
CA THR A 278 14.78 9.22 12.64
C THR A 278 13.26 9.14 12.58
N ALA A 279 12.67 9.91 11.67
CA ALA A 279 11.22 9.93 11.51
C ALA A 279 10.81 10.20 10.06
N LYS A 280 9.61 9.74 9.71
CA LYS A 280 8.89 10.18 8.51
C LYS A 280 8.00 11.37 8.90
N PRO A 281 8.20 12.55 8.29
CA PRO A 281 7.29 13.67 8.49
C PRO A 281 6.02 13.47 7.67
N VAL A 282 4.88 13.80 8.26
CA VAL A 282 3.61 14.00 7.56
C VAL A 282 3.35 15.48 7.50
N THR A 283 3.27 16.01 6.29
CA THR A 283 3.00 17.44 6.03
C THR A 283 1.55 17.64 5.62
N LYS A 284 1.02 18.78 6.01
CA LYS A 284 -0.28 19.27 5.60
C LYS A 284 -0.09 20.68 5.05
N ASP A 285 -0.50 20.89 3.80
CA ASP A 285 -0.32 22.17 3.10
C ASP A 285 1.14 22.69 3.12
N GLY A 286 2.12 21.76 3.13
CA GLY A 286 3.56 22.06 3.14
C GLY A 286 4.19 22.23 4.53
N GLU A 287 3.41 22.26 5.61
CA GLU A 287 3.90 22.32 6.99
C GLU A 287 3.93 20.94 7.65
N VAL A 288 4.97 20.65 8.43
CA VAL A 288 5.04 19.39 9.19
C VAL A 288 3.95 19.38 10.26
N HIS A 289 3.00 18.46 10.10
CA HIS A 289 1.87 18.29 11.00
C HIS A 289 2.10 17.19 12.04
N ARG A 290 2.87 16.14 11.67
CA ARG A 290 3.14 14.97 12.53
C ARG A 290 4.46 14.31 12.16
N LEU A 291 5.13 13.71 13.15
CA LEU A 291 6.34 12.90 12.96
C LEU A 291 6.09 11.46 13.40
N TYR A 292 6.44 10.49 12.55
CA TYR A 292 6.44 9.07 12.90
C TYR A 292 7.87 8.61 13.17
N VAL A 293 8.18 8.45 14.45
CA VAL A 293 9.53 8.12 14.94
C VAL A 293 9.76 6.63 14.83
N SER A 294 10.77 6.21 14.05
CA SER A 294 11.10 4.81 13.79
C SER A 294 12.34 4.31 14.53
N ASP A 295 13.22 5.22 14.96
CA ASP A 295 14.46 4.86 15.67
C ASP A 295 14.96 6.08 16.46
N ALA A 296 15.59 5.88 17.60
CA ALA A 296 16.20 6.93 18.38
C ALA A 296 17.56 6.50 18.95
N LYS A 297 18.49 7.48 19.05
CA LYS A 297 19.85 7.27 19.55
C LYS A 297 20.16 8.28 20.64
N ASP A 298 20.70 7.79 21.74
CA ASP A 298 21.34 8.67 22.73
C ASP A 298 22.50 9.46 22.09
N HIS A 299 22.70 10.67 22.54
CA HIS A 299 23.86 11.49 22.15
C HIS A 299 25.10 11.06 22.90
#